data_dae36d1909118d7d1da05e778f768b5b
#
_entry.id   dae36d1909118d7d1da05e778f768b5b
#
_cell.length_a   1.000
_cell.length_b   1.000
_cell.length_c   1.000
_cell.angle_alpha   90.00
_cell.angle_beta   90.00
_cell.angle_gamma   90.00
#
_symmetry.space_group_name_H-M   'P 1'
#
loop_
_entity.id
_entity.type
_entity.pdbx_description
1 polymer ?
#
loop_
_entity_poly.entity_id
_entity_poly.type
_entity_poly.pdbx_seq_one_letter_code
_entity_poly.pdbx_strand_id
1 'polypeptide(L)'
;LLHDASRPPSIRLLPIETRLKDATVAEFKNYADEWVTFPLDLASAEKMSEALSRVSQVKRVPVDLARKYGLFGDDEGDILRALENGEEGSVDIPCWRHAIINFPHPLLQQGLVILDTPGLNAIGTEPELTLNLLPNAHALLFILAADAGVTKTDLDVWNEHLAGDDPASKAGRLVVLNKIDGLWDELKSDAAIEAEIDRQVKATATLLNVPAAQVFATSAQKALTAKVNGDDTLLVRSRLPALEASLSRNLIPAKRDIVGAASQGEVHSIAAGVRAILEARRAGIGEQLSELRALRGKNQDVVGHMMERVREEKEVFERGLARYTALRNVFTQQTNELFDHIGLEALRANAG
;
A
#
# COMPACT_ATOMS: atom_id res chain seq x y z
N LEU A 1 1.21 19.97 -8.03
CA LEU A 1 0.72 21.35 -7.88
C LEU A 1 -0.02 21.48 -6.56
N LEU A 2 0.32 22.46 -5.78
CA LEU A 2 -0.28 22.75 -4.47
C LEU A 2 -0.20 24.26 -4.14
N HIS A 3 -0.88 24.68 -3.10
CA HIS A 3 -0.67 26.01 -2.50
C HIS A 3 -0.33 25.85 -1.02
N ASP A 4 0.85 26.34 -0.66
CA ASP A 4 1.32 26.46 0.72
C ASP A 4 1.54 27.95 1.03
N ALA A 5 0.65 28.52 1.81
CA ALA A 5 0.69 29.95 2.17
C ALA A 5 1.91 30.32 3.05
N SER A 6 2.57 29.34 3.66
CA SER A 6 3.77 29.55 4.48
C SER A 6 5.04 29.76 3.66
N ARG A 7 4.96 29.50 2.35
CA ARG A 7 6.10 29.54 1.42
C ARG A 7 5.81 30.43 0.22
N PRO A 8 6.81 31.13 -0.32
CA PRO A 8 6.61 31.90 -1.55
C PRO A 8 6.31 30.96 -2.74
N PRO A 9 5.64 31.48 -3.79
CA PRO A 9 5.45 30.77 -5.05
C PRO A 9 6.79 30.30 -5.61
N SER A 10 6.89 29.01 -5.90
CA SER A 10 8.16 28.38 -6.30
C SER A 10 7.97 27.05 -6.98
N ILE A 11 8.98 26.64 -7.73
CA ILE A 11 9.13 25.27 -8.25
C ILE A 11 10.30 24.63 -7.52
N ARG A 12 10.08 23.46 -6.95
CA ARG A 12 11.11 22.60 -6.37
C ARG A 12 11.27 21.38 -7.23
N LEU A 13 12.47 21.10 -7.67
CA LEU A 13 12.80 20.00 -8.58
C LEU A 13 13.74 19.03 -7.88
N LEU A 14 13.40 17.75 -7.92
CA LEU A 14 14.23 16.67 -7.40
C LEU A 14 15.05 16.09 -8.54
N PRO A 15 16.41 16.11 -8.48
CA PRO A 15 17.27 15.61 -9.53
C PRO A 15 17.04 14.12 -9.84
N ILE A 16 17.19 13.75 -11.10
CA ILE A 16 17.01 12.36 -11.56
C ILE A 16 18.02 11.40 -10.91
N GLU A 17 19.19 11.86 -10.52
CA GLU A 17 20.23 11.11 -9.82
C GLU A 17 19.76 10.50 -8.51
N THR A 18 18.73 11.10 -7.91
CA THR A 18 18.13 10.57 -6.68
C THR A 18 17.45 9.23 -6.86
N ARG A 19 17.23 8.76 -8.09
CA ARG A 19 16.75 7.41 -8.39
C ARG A 19 17.72 6.30 -7.96
N LEU A 20 19.03 6.62 -7.94
CA LEU A 20 20.06 5.68 -7.48
C LEU A 20 20.14 5.57 -5.95
N LYS A 21 19.44 6.46 -5.23
CA LYS A 21 19.38 6.41 -3.78
C LYS A 21 18.20 5.54 -3.36
N ASP A 22 18.42 4.67 -2.40
CA ASP A 22 17.38 3.77 -1.85
C ASP A 22 16.44 4.57 -0.92
N ALA A 23 15.72 5.53 -1.52
CA ALA A 23 14.76 6.37 -0.83
C ALA A 23 13.59 6.75 -1.74
N THR A 24 12.40 6.75 -1.17
CA THR A 24 11.16 7.13 -1.85
C THR A 24 11.05 8.65 -2.01
N VAL A 25 10.25 9.11 -2.99
CA VAL A 25 9.95 10.54 -3.15
C VAL A 25 9.31 11.14 -1.89
N ALA A 26 8.55 10.34 -1.14
CA ALA A 26 7.94 10.77 0.12
C ALA A 26 8.99 11.08 1.21
N GLU A 27 10.03 10.25 1.30
CA GLU A 27 11.14 10.46 2.23
C GLU A 27 11.96 11.70 1.85
N PHE A 28 12.20 11.91 0.54
CA PHE A 28 12.90 13.11 0.05
C PHE A 28 12.19 14.42 0.40
N LYS A 29 10.89 14.43 0.67
CA LYS A 29 10.21 15.65 1.14
C LYS A 29 10.81 16.22 2.42
N ASN A 30 11.44 15.38 3.24
CA ASN A 30 12.09 15.76 4.50
C ASN A 30 13.54 16.26 4.32
N TYR A 31 14.12 16.07 3.14
CA TYR A 31 15.51 16.45 2.82
C TYR A 31 15.52 17.69 1.91
N ALA A 32 15.49 18.87 2.50
CA ALA A 32 15.38 20.13 1.76
C ALA A 32 16.56 20.35 0.81
N ASP A 33 17.76 19.91 1.19
CA ASP A 33 19.01 20.09 0.44
C ASP A 33 19.08 19.28 -0.86
N GLU A 34 18.24 18.27 -1.02
CA GLU A 34 18.15 17.45 -2.23
C GLU A 34 17.31 18.10 -3.33
N TRP A 35 16.60 19.18 -3.00
CA TRP A 35 15.72 19.88 -3.93
C TRP A 35 16.34 21.17 -4.45
N VAL A 36 16.32 21.34 -5.77
CA VAL A 36 16.66 22.61 -6.41
C VAL A 36 15.41 23.48 -6.47
N THR A 37 15.46 24.67 -5.90
CA THR A 37 14.30 25.59 -5.77
C THR A 37 14.46 26.80 -6.68
N PHE A 38 13.45 27.07 -7.49
CA PHE A 38 13.34 28.24 -8.37
C PHE A 38 12.14 29.09 -7.94
N PRO A 39 12.30 30.40 -7.71
CA PRO A 39 11.19 31.28 -7.41
C PRO A 39 10.30 31.47 -8.66
N LEU A 40 8.98 31.59 -8.45
CA LEU A 40 8.02 31.96 -9.47
C LEU A 40 7.71 33.45 -9.37
N ASP A 41 8.02 34.20 -10.44
CA ASP A 41 7.64 35.61 -10.55
C ASP A 41 6.23 35.71 -11.18
N LEU A 42 5.22 35.89 -10.33
CA LEU A 42 3.82 35.97 -10.74
C LEU A 42 3.49 37.27 -11.53
N ALA A 43 4.38 38.26 -11.48
CA ALA A 43 4.20 39.52 -12.20
C ALA A 43 4.71 39.48 -13.65
N SER A 44 5.55 38.48 -13.99
CA SER A 44 6.15 38.34 -15.31
C SER A 44 5.79 36.99 -15.94
N ALA A 45 4.98 37.03 -17.00
CA ALA A 45 4.63 35.82 -17.77
C ALA A 45 5.86 35.13 -18.39
N GLU A 46 6.84 35.93 -18.85
CA GLU A 46 8.07 35.38 -19.43
C GLU A 46 8.90 34.62 -18.42
N LYS A 47 9.17 35.23 -17.24
CA LYS A 47 9.93 34.57 -16.16
C LYS A 47 9.20 33.34 -15.61
N MET A 48 7.87 33.39 -15.54
CA MET A 48 7.07 32.25 -15.12
C MET A 48 7.14 31.11 -16.14
N SER A 49 7.07 31.44 -17.43
CA SER A 49 7.24 30.47 -18.52
C SER A 49 8.65 29.84 -18.52
N GLU A 50 9.69 30.66 -18.32
CA GLU A 50 11.07 30.17 -18.19
C GLU A 50 11.22 29.24 -16.99
N ALA A 51 10.67 29.61 -15.82
CA ALA A 51 10.73 28.75 -14.63
C ALA A 51 10.00 27.41 -14.85
N LEU A 52 8.81 27.46 -15.46
CA LEU A 52 8.03 26.24 -15.77
C LEU A 52 8.70 25.36 -16.83
N SER A 53 9.37 25.94 -17.82
CA SER A 53 10.10 25.17 -18.85
C SER A 53 11.23 24.31 -18.27
N ARG A 54 11.76 24.69 -17.10
CA ARG A 54 12.77 23.89 -16.39
C ARG A 54 12.28 22.51 -15.98
N VAL A 55 10.99 22.36 -15.73
CA VAL A 55 10.38 21.07 -15.34
C VAL A 55 10.54 20.00 -16.43
N SER A 56 10.49 20.43 -17.70
CA SER A 56 10.61 19.55 -18.86
C SER A 56 12.04 19.44 -19.44
N GLN A 57 13.05 19.94 -18.71
CA GLN A 57 14.42 19.84 -19.15
C GLN A 57 14.88 18.39 -19.28
N VAL A 58 15.56 18.12 -20.38
CA VAL A 58 16.21 16.83 -20.66
C VAL A 58 17.71 16.98 -20.67
N LYS A 59 18.42 15.90 -20.43
CA LYS A 59 19.87 15.80 -20.59
C LYS A 59 20.24 14.54 -21.34
N ARG A 60 21.29 14.64 -22.14
CA ARG A 60 21.82 13.50 -22.86
C ARG A 60 22.77 12.68 -22.00
N VAL A 61 22.56 11.37 -21.94
CA VAL A 61 23.37 10.45 -21.15
C VAL A 61 23.63 9.15 -21.93
N PRO A 62 24.72 8.41 -21.63
CA PRO A 62 24.91 7.07 -22.15
C PRO A 62 23.78 6.14 -21.82
N VAL A 63 23.41 5.22 -22.74
CA VAL A 63 22.34 4.23 -22.54
C VAL A 63 22.50 3.42 -21.24
N ASP A 64 23.75 3.04 -20.91
CA ASP A 64 24.04 2.30 -19.67
C ASP A 64 23.67 3.09 -18.42
N LEU A 65 23.82 4.41 -18.44
CA LEU A 65 23.40 5.27 -17.32
C LEU A 65 21.88 5.43 -17.29
N ALA A 66 21.22 5.55 -18.44
CA ALA A 66 19.77 5.57 -18.54
C ALA A 66 19.13 4.28 -18.02
N ARG A 67 19.75 3.12 -18.31
CA ARG A 67 19.35 1.81 -17.75
C ARG A 67 19.49 1.76 -16.23
N LYS A 68 20.56 2.30 -15.67
CA LYS A 68 20.74 2.38 -14.21
C LYS A 68 19.67 3.23 -13.53
N TYR A 69 19.20 4.27 -14.22
CA TYR A 69 18.04 5.06 -13.74
C TYR A 69 16.70 4.39 -13.97
N GLY A 70 16.64 3.23 -14.65
CA GLY A 70 15.38 2.56 -15.03
C GLY A 70 14.55 3.36 -16.03
N LEU A 71 15.22 4.17 -16.88
CA LEU A 71 14.59 5.04 -17.89
C LEU A 71 14.79 4.52 -19.32
N PHE A 72 15.42 3.36 -19.46
CA PHE A 72 15.69 2.72 -20.75
C PHE A 72 15.59 1.21 -20.58
N GLY A 73 14.74 0.59 -21.38
CA GLY A 73 14.55 -0.87 -21.45
C GLY A 73 15.18 -1.49 -22.69
N ASP A 74 14.84 -2.74 -22.95
CA ASP A 74 15.24 -3.48 -24.14
C ASP A 74 14.06 -3.66 -25.13
N ASP A 75 13.02 -2.84 -25.00
CA ASP A 75 11.88 -2.85 -25.92
C ASP A 75 12.18 -2.11 -27.24
N GLU A 76 11.43 -2.48 -28.28
CA GLU A 76 11.63 -1.90 -29.62
C GLU A 76 11.51 -0.37 -29.65
N GLY A 77 10.68 0.22 -28.78
CA GLY A 77 10.49 1.67 -28.72
C GLY A 77 11.70 2.41 -28.18
N ASP A 78 12.36 1.87 -27.18
CA ASP A 78 13.57 2.46 -26.60
C ASP A 78 14.78 2.29 -27.55
N ILE A 79 14.86 1.16 -28.24
CA ILE A 79 15.91 0.94 -29.26
C ILE A 79 15.74 1.92 -30.43
N LEU A 80 14.51 2.15 -30.90
CA LEU A 80 14.21 3.13 -31.94
C LEU A 80 14.58 4.55 -31.53
N ARG A 81 14.28 4.96 -30.28
CA ARG A 81 14.67 6.26 -29.73
C ARG A 81 16.18 6.46 -29.69
N ALA A 82 16.94 5.40 -29.37
CA ALA A 82 18.39 5.45 -29.38
C ALA A 82 18.97 5.63 -30.80
N LEU A 83 18.32 5.03 -31.81
CA LEU A 83 18.72 5.11 -33.22
C LEU A 83 18.34 6.46 -33.85
N GLU A 84 17.18 7.02 -33.51
CA GLU A 84 16.71 8.33 -34.07
C GLU A 84 17.57 9.52 -33.61
N ASN A 85 18.20 9.44 -32.45
CA ASN A 85 19.01 10.55 -31.90
C ASN A 85 20.44 10.65 -32.44
N GLY A 86 20.82 9.86 -33.43
CA GLY A 86 21.99 10.07 -34.30
C GLY A 86 23.40 9.88 -33.71
N GLU A 87 23.53 9.60 -32.43
CA GLU A 87 24.77 9.18 -31.78
C GLU A 87 24.58 7.81 -31.15
N GLU A 88 25.29 6.80 -31.67
CA GLU A 88 25.26 5.46 -31.14
C GLU A 88 25.61 5.47 -29.64
N GLY A 89 24.66 5.03 -28.82
CA GLY A 89 24.85 4.77 -27.38
C GLY A 89 24.48 5.89 -26.42
N SER A 90 23.78 6.95 -26.85
CA SER A 90 23.29 8.04 -25.98
C SER A 90 21.80 8.28 -26.14
N VAL A 91 21.12 8.62 -25.08
CA VAL A 91 19.66 8.90 -25.04
C VAL A 91 19.37 10.14 -24.21
N ASP A 92 18.29 10.84 -24.56
CA ASP A 92 17.81 11.97 -23.78
C ASP A 92 16.90 11.47 -22.66
N ILE A 93 17.22 11.85 -21.42
CA ILE A 93 16.46 11.54 -20.22
C ILE A 93 16.00 12.82 -19.50
N PRO A 94 14.91 12.80 -18.72
CA PRO A 94 14.53 13.91 -17.88
C PRO A 94 15.65 14.28 -16.90
N CYS A 95 15.87 15.59 -16.68
CA CYS A 95 16.79 16.06 -15.63
C CYS A 95 16.25 15.82 -14.22
N TRP A 96 14.94 15.69 -14.08
CA TRP A 96 14.24 15.71 -12.81
C TRP A 96 13.41 14.45 -12.60
N ARG A 97 13.45 13.93 -11.38
CA ARG A 97 12.63 12.80 -10.93
C ARG A 97 11.23 13.25 -10.52
N HIS A 98 11.12 14.41 -9.86
CA HIS A 98 9.86 14.93 -9.36
C HIS A 98 9.87 16.45 -9.29
N ALA A 99 8.70 17.07 -9.46
CA ALA A 99 8.51 18.51 -9.38
C ALA A 99 7.40 18.85 -8.39
N ILE A 100 7.63 19.80 -7.48
CA ILE A 100 6.62 20.37 -6.59
C ILE A 100 6.46 21.85 -6.93
N ILE A 101 5.28 22.24 -7.39
CA ILE A 101 4.97 23.61 -7.78
C ILE A 101 4.03 24.21 -6.75
N ASN A 102 4.49 25.21 -6.03
CA ASN A 102 3.68 26.04 -5.11
C ASN A 102 3.13 27.24 -5.86
N PHE A 103 1.83 27.28 -6.11
CA PHE A 103 1.18 28.31 -6.92
C PHE A 103 -0.15 28.78 -6.30
N PRO A 104 -0.41 30.10 -6.21
CA PRO A 104 -1.62 30.64 -5.56
C PRO A 104 -2.84 30.67 -6.51
N HIS A 105 -3.30 29.50 -6.94
CA HIS A 105 -4.53 29.37 -7.71
C HIS A 105 -5.73 29.18 -6.77
N PRO A 106 -6.92 29.77 -7.06
CA PRO A 106 -8.10 29.68 -6.19
C PRO A 106 -8.49 28.25 -5.79
N LEU A 107 -8.39 27.27 -6.70
CA LEU A 107 -8.67 25.86 -6.39
C LEU A 107 -7.61 25.27 -5.44
N LEU A 108 -6.33 25.61 -5.64
CA LEU A 108 -5.24 25.14 -4.78
C LEU A 108 -5.30 25.77 -3.40
N GLN A 109 -5.72 27.04 -3.31
CA GLN A 109 -5.96 27.75 -2.04
C GLN A 109 -7.08 27.12 -1.20
N GLN A 110 -8.04 26.47 -1.84
CA GLN A 110 -9.09 25.70 -1.17
C GLN A 110 -8.58 24.32 -0.67
N GLY A 111 -7.29 24.03 -0.83
CA GLY A 111 -6.65 22.81 -0.35
C GLY A 111 -6.69 21.65 -1.37
N LEU A 112 -6.97 21.94 -2.65
CA LEU A 112 -6.77 20.95 -3.72
C LEU A 112 -5.26 20.78 -3.93
N VAL A 113 -4.82 19.54 -4.02
CA VAL A 113 -3.48 19.16 -4.48
C VAL A 113 -3.65 18.36 -5.76
N ILE A 114 -3.07 18.85 -6.85
CA ILE A 114 -3.11 18.16 -8.14
C ILE A 114 -1.80 17.42 -8.34
N LEU A 115 -1.89 16.12 -8.53
CA LEU A 115 -0.77 15.28 -8.89
C LEU A 115 -0.92 14.93 -10.37
N ASP A 116 0.05 15.35 -11.18
CA ASP A 116 0.19 14.94 -12.57
C ASP A 116 1.13 13.74 -12.62
N THR A 117 0.71 12.69 -13.29
CA THR A 117 1.50 11.47 -13.45
C THR A 117 1.87 11.29 -14.90
N PRO A 118 3.05 10.74 -15.23
CA PRO A 118 3.34 10.29 -16.60
C PRO A 118 2.19 9.42 -17.10
N GLY A 119 1.84 9.56 -18.37
CA GLY A 119 0.76 8.75 -18.94
C GLY A 119 1.02 7.26 -18.69
N LEU A 120 -0.03 6.52 -18.36
CA LEU A 120 0.05 5.08 -18.07
C LEU A 120 0.63 4.25 -19.22
N ASN A 121 0.62 4.83 -20.45
CA ASN A 121 1.26 4.27 -21.64
C ASN A 121 2.73 4.69 -21.81
N ALA A 122 3.25 5.57 -20.97
CA ALA A 122 4.67 5.86 -20.90
C ALA A 122 5.38 4.75 -20.09
N ILE A 123 5.21 3.52 -20.55
CA ILE A 123 5.81 2.31 -20.03
C ILE A 123 7.32 2.48 -20.12
N GLY A 124 7.97 2.54 -18.99
CA GLY A 124 9.42 2.68 -18.86
C GLY A 124 9.87 3.73 -17.84
N THR A 125 9.02 4.71 -17.50
CA THR A 125 9.47 5.83 -16.67
C THR A 125 9.07 5.82 -15.21
N GLU A 126 8.22 4.99 -14.72
CA GLU A 126 7.86 4.70 -13.30
C GLU A 126 6.37 4.32 -13.15
N PRO A 127 5.94 3.18 -13.68
CA PRO A 127 4.57 2.69 -13.44
C PRO A 127 4.33 2.48 -11.93
N GLU A 128 5.39 2.15 -11.18
CA GLU A 128 5.34 1.97 -9.73
C GLU A 128 4.95 3.25 -8.98
N LEU A 129 5.41 4.43 -9.41
CA LEU A 129 5.03 5.71 -8.79
C LEU A 129 3.54 6.00 -9.00
N THR A 130 3.05 5.79 -10.20
CA THR A 130 1.63 6.01 -10.53
C THR A 130 0.75 5.02 -9.77
N LEU A 131 1.09 3.73 -9.76
CA LEU A 131 0.34 2.69 -9.06
C LEU A 131 0.39 2.83 -7.54
N ASN A 132 1.51 3.28 -6.97
CA ASN A 132 1.65 3.53 -5.53
C ASN A 132 0.94 4.83 -5.07
N LEU A 133 0.72 5.78 -5.97
CA LEU A 133 0.05 7.04 -5.65
C LEU A 133 -1.47 6.96 -5.81
N LEU A 134 -1.98 6.12 -6.72
CA LEU A 134 -3.42 5.94 -6.96
C LEU A 134 -4.21 5.56 -5.71
N PRO A 135 -3.75 4.61 -4.87
CA PRO A 135 -4.47 4.27 -3.63
C PRO A 135 -4.57 5.41 -2.62
N ASN A 136 -3.64 6.37 -2.68
CA ASN A 136 -3.58 7.52 -1.78
C ASN A 136 -4.29 8.75 -2.36
N ALA A 137 -4.80 8.68 -3.58
CA ALA A 137 -5.54 9.77 -4.21
C ALA A 137 -6.98 9.80 -3.68
N HIS A 138 -7.41 10.95 -3.16
CA HIS A 138 -8.79 11.15 -2.70
C HIS A 138 -9.78 11.33 -3.88
N ALA A 139 -9.27 11.71 -5.04
CA ALA A 139 -10.02 11.84 -6.26
C ALA A 139 -9.13 11.55 -7.47
N LEU A 140 -9.74 11.08 -8.53
CA LEU A 140 -9.08 10.73 -9.78
C LEU A 140 -9.73 11.47 -10.94
N LEU A 141 -8.90 12.15 -11.75
CA LEU A 141 -9.28 12.65 -13.07
C LEU A 141 -8.70 11.72 -14.13
N PHE A 142 -9.57 10.95 -14.78
CA PHE A 142 -9.19 10.10 -15.89
C PHE A 142 -9.37 10.88 -17.21
N ILE A 143 -8.25 11.24 -17.85
CA ILE A 143 -8.24 12.12 -19.01
C ILE A 143 -8.11 11.29 -20.28
N LEU A 144 -9.10 11.40 -21.15
CA LEU A 144 -9.19 10.75 -22.46
C LEU A 144 -9.20 11.80 -23.57
N ALA A 145 -8.81 11.43 -24.78
CA ALA A 145 -8.90 12.30 -25.95
C ALA A 145 -10.22 12.03 -26.69
N ALA A 146 -11.01 13.07 -26.93
CA ALA A 146 -12.32 12.95 -27.57
C ALA A 146 -12.25 12.46 -29.03
N ASP A 147 -11.15 12.70 -29.73
CA ASP A 147 -10.88 12.24 -31.08
C ASP A 147 -10.60 10.73 -31.17
N ALA A 148 -9.95 10.16 -30.17
CA ALA A 148 -9.64 8.73 -30.10
C ALA A 148 -10.76 7.92 -29.40
N GLY A 149 -11.55 8.57 -28.56
CA GLY A 149 -12.52 7.91 -27.69
C GLY A 149 -11.83 7.06 -26.61
N VAL A 150 -12.53 6.05 -26.10
CA VAL A 150 -11.98 5.10 -25.12
C VAL A 150 -11.29 3.97 -25.88
N THR A 151 -9.97 3.87 -25.75
CA THR A 151 -9.19 2.80 -26.38
C THR A 151 -9.22 1.53 -25.52
N LYS A 152 -8.75 0.42 -26.08
CA LYS A 152 -8.64 -0.85 -25.35
C LYS A 152 -7.69 -0.71 -24.14
N THR A 153 -6.55 -0.05 -24.35
CA THR A 153 -5.57 0.21 -23.29
C THR A 153 -6.16 1.05 -22.16
N ASP A 154 -6.98 2.06 -22.48
CA ASP A 154 -7.68 2.86 -21.47
C ASP A 154 -8.65 2.03 -20.64
N LEU A 155 -9.37 1.09 -21.29
CA LEU A 155 -10.27 0.16 -20.61
C LEU A 155 -9.54 -0.83 -19.72
N ASP A 156 -8.41 -1.37 -20.17
CA ASP A 156 -7.59 -2.29 -19.39
C ASP A 156 -7.09 -1.59 -18.13
N VAL A 157 -6.51 -0.39 -18.26
CA VAL A 157 -6.07 0.43 -17.13
C VAL A 157 -7.22 0.79 -16.19
N TRP A 158 -8.38 1.20 -16.77
CA TRP A 158 -9.55 1.52 -15.96
C TRP A 158 -10.01 0.33 -15.14
N ASN A 159 -10.14 -0.84 -15.74
CA ASN A 159 -10.65 -2.03 -15.09
C ASN A 159 -9.67 -2.61 -14.06
N GLU A 160 -8.37 -2.61 -14.35
CA GLU A 160 -7.35 -3.20 -13.47
C GLU A 160 -7.05 -2.32 -12.26
N HIS A 161 -7.03 -1.00 -12.45
CA HIS A 161 -6.50 -0.10 -11.43
C HIS A 161 -7.52 0.88 -10.86
N LEU A 162 -8.62 1.16 -11.58
CA LEU A 162 -9.50 2.27 -11.28
C LEU A 162 -10.96 1.85 -11.02
N ALA A 163 -11.41 0.70 -11.54
CA ALA A 163 -12.82 0.27 -11.47
C ALA A 163 -13.28 -0.27 -10.10
N GLY A 164 -12.46 -0.22 -9.05
CA GLY A 164 -12.77 -0.78 -7.71
C GLY A 164 -14.21 -0.53 -7.24
N ASP A 165 -14.77 -1.47 -6.49
CA ASP A 165 -16.20 -1.52 -6.14
C ASP A 165 -16.61 -0.63 -4.95
N ASP A 166 -15.65 0.01 -4.28
CA ASP A 166 -15.96 0.87 -3.15
C ASP A 166 -16.76 2.12 -3.56
N PRO A 167 -17.96 2.33 -3.00
CA PRO A 167 -18.81 3.47 -3.31
C PRO A 167 -18.17 4.83 -3.02
N ALA A 168 -17.32 4.92 -1.99
CA ALA A 168 -16.63 6.16 -1.63
C ALA A 168 -15.58 6.52 -2.68
N SER A 169 -14.87 5.53 -3.20
CA SER A 169 -13.91 5.71 -4.28
C SER A 169 -14.60 6.08 -5.60
N LYS A 170 -15.82 5.60 -5.86
CA LYS A 170 -16.62 5.96 -7.05
C LYS A 170 -17.02 7.44 -7.07
N ALA A 171 -17.31 8.04 -5.91
CA ALA A 171 -17.71 9.45 -5.82
C ALA A 171 -16.57 10.42 -6.18
N GLY A 172 -15.33 10.04 -5.97
CA GLY A 172 -14.14 10.84 -6.30
C GLY A 172 -13.60 10.65 -7.71
N ARG A 173 -14.26 9.87 -8.58
CA ARG A 173 -13.81 9.62 -9.95
C ARG A 173 -14.49 10.53 -10.93
N LEU A 174 -13.71 11.29 -11.68
CA LEU A 174 -14.17 12.14 -12.77
C LEU A 174 -13.48 11.72 -14.06
N VAL A 175 -14.22 11.68 -15.15
CA VAL A 175 -13.67 11.40 -16.47
C VAL A 175 -13.69 12.68 -17.28
N VAL A 176 -12.61 13.00 -17.96
CA VAL A 176 -12.47 14.18 -18.79
C VAL A 176 -12.20 13.77 -20.22
N LEU A 177 -13.14 14.05 -21.11
CA LEU A 177 -12.94 13.98 -22.54
C LEU A 177 -12.32 15.28 -23.03
N ASN A 178 -11.00 15.30 -23.12
CA ASN A 178 -10.26 16.48 -23.59
C ASN A 178 -10.19 16.53 -25.13
N LYS A 179 -9.77 17.66 -25.67
CA LYS A 179 -9.59 17.92 -27.11
C LYS A 179 -10.93 17.92 -27.89
N ILE A 180 -12.03 18.34 -27.26
CA ILE A 180 -13.32 18.46 -28.01
C ILE A 180 -13.29 19.49 -29.14
N ASP A 181 -12.29 20.38 -29.15
CA ASP A 181 -12.03 21.30 -30.25
C ASP A 181 -11.73 20.58 -31.58
N GLY A 182 -11.24 19.35 -31.55
CA GLY A 182 -11.11 18.51 -32.74
C GLY A 182 -12.46 18.09 -33.37
N LEU A 183 -13.54 18.19 -32.60
CA LEU A 183 -14.91 17.94 -33.09
C LEU A 183 -15.58 19.19 -33.67
N TRP A 184 -14.94 20.37 -33.51
CA TRP A 184 -15.48 21.65 -34.04
C TRP A 184 -15.20 21.73 -35.54
N ASP A 185 -16.20 21.43 -36.29
CA ASP A 185 -16.17 21.44 -37.74
C ASP A 185 -16.96 22.66 -38.25
N GLU A 186 -16.29 23.57 -38.93
CA GLU A 186 -16.92 24.78 -39.49
C GLU A 186 -18.03 24.50 -40.50
N LEU A 187 -18.08 23.28 -41.06
CA LEU A 187 -19.14 22.82 -41.98
C LEU A 187 -20.38 22.28 -41.25
N LYS A 188 -20.31 22.10 -39.94
CA LYS A 188 -21.43 21.62 -39.11
C LYS A 188 -22.07 22.76 -38.33
N SER A 189 -23.37 22.62 -38.09
CA SER A 189 -24.05 23.53 -37.18
C SER A 189 -23.60 23.29 -35.72
N ASP A 190 -23.64 24.34 -34.88
CA ASP A 190 -23.32 24.21 -33.46
C ASP A 190 -24.19 23.13 -32.79
N ALA A 191 -25.47 23.00 -33.18
CA ALA A 191 -26.35 21.94 -32.67
C ALA A 191 -25.85 20.51 -33.02
N ALA A 192 -25.25 20.33 -34.20
CA ALA A 192 -24.71 19.05 -34.64
C ALA A 192 -23.40 18.75 -33.88
N ILE A 193 -22.56 19.75 -33.60
CA ILE A 193 -21.35 19.63 -32.80
C ILE A 193 -21.72 19.26 -31.35
N GLU A 194 -22.69 19.95 -30.77
CA GLU A 194 -23.17 19.67 -29.41
C GLU A 194 -23.73 18.24 -29.28
N ALA A 195 -24.55 17.80 -30.28
CA ALA A 195 -25.07 16.43 -30.31
C ALA A 195 -23.96 15.38 -30.42
N GLU A 196 -22.91 15.66 -31.16
CA GLU A 196 -21.73 14.77 -31.26
C GLU A 196 -20.98 14.69 -29.96
N ILE A 197 -20.70 15.82 -29.28
CA ILE A 197 -20.05 15.84 -27.97
C ILE A 197 -20.89 15.06 -26.94
N ASP A 198 -22.21 15.27 -26.91
CA ASP A 198 -23.09 14.53 -25.99
C ASP A 198 -23.12 13.03 -26.29
N ARG A 199 -23.03 12.64 -27.56
CA ARG A 199 -22.90 11.23 -27.95
C ARG A 199 -21.60 10.61 -27.40
N GLN A 200 -20.48 11.32 -27.53
CA GLN A 200 -19.18 10.87 -27.01
C GLN A 200 -19.21 10.75 -25.47
N VAL A 201 -19.80 11.71 -24.78
CA VAL A 201 -19.97 11.66 -23.30
C VAL A 201 -20.77 10.43 -22.90
N LYS A 202 -21.90 10.15 -23.54
CA LYS A 202 -22.76 8.99 -23.24
C LYS A 202 -22.06 7.67 -23.56
N ALA A 203 -21.35 7.58 -24.67
CA ALA A 203 -20.60 6.41 -25.07
C ALA A 203 -19.49 6.10 -24.04
N THR A 204 -18.72 7.12 -23.66
CA THR A 204 -17.66 7.00 -22.62
C THR A 204 -18.25 6.58 -21.27
N ALA A 205 -19.34 7.20 -20.84
CA ALA A 205 -20.03 6.88 -19.61
C ALA A 205 -20.46 5.39 -19.56
N THR A 206 -20.98 4.89 -20.68
CA THR A 206 -21.40 3.49 -20.82
C THR A 206 -20.22 2.54 -20.78
N LEU A 207 -19.15 2.83 -21.54
CA LEU A 207 -17.96 1.97 -21.62
C LEU A 207 -17.23 1.86 -20.28
N LEU A 208 -17.12 2.97 -19.54
CA LEU A 208 -16.44 3.00 -18.24
C LEU A 208 -17.36 2.67 -17.05
N ASN A 209 -18.65 2.43 -17.31
CA ASN A 209 -19.67 2.18 -16.30
C ASN A 209 -19.71 3.26 -15.20
N VAL A 210 -19.71 4.54 -15.63
CA VAL A 210 -19.83 5.71 -14.75
C VAL A 210 -21.08 6.54 -15.10
N PRO A 211 -21.63 7.31 -14.15
CA PRO A 211 -22.70 8.25 -14.47
C PRO A 211 -22.24 9.30 -15.49
N ALA A 212 -23.07 9.64 -16.47
CA ALA A 212 -22.75 10.67 -17.46
C ALA A 212 -22.43 12.05 -16.82
N ALA A 213 -22.98 12.33 -15.64
CA ALA A 213 -22.66 13.53 -14.86
C ALA A 213 -21.22 13.60 -14.35
N GLN A 214 -20.49 12.48 -14.35
CA GLN A 214 -19.07 12.41 -14.00
C GLN A 214 -18.14 12.50 -15.21
N VAL A 215 -18.69 12.60 -16.42
CA VAL A 215 -17.92 12.73 -17.68
C VAL A 215 -17.99 14.18 -18.16
N PHE A 216 -16.85 14.85 -18.17
CA PHE A 216 -16.71 16.25 -18.57
C PHE A 216 -16.02 16.35 -19.92
N ALA A 217 -16.73 16.84 -20.91
CA ALA A 217 -16.15 17.17 -22.21
C ALA A 217 -15.51 18.56 -22.14
N THR A 218 -14.23 18.70 -22.51
CA THR A 218 -13.52 19.98 -22.44
C THR A 218 -12.44 20.11 -23.51
N SER A 219 -12.07 21.34 -23.84
CA SER A 219 -10.84 21.65 -24.58
C SER A 219 -9.91 22.46 -23.67
N ALA A 220 -8.94 21.79 -23.07
CA ALA A 220 -7.98 22.43 -22.19
C ALA A 220 -7.11 23.45 -22.93
N GLN A 221 -6.74 23.19 -24.20
CA GLN A 221 -5.94 24.09 -25.01
C GLN A 221 -6.70 25.39 -25.33
N LYS A 222 -7.96 25.29 -25.78
CA LYS A 222 -8.78 26.47 -26.10
C LYS A 222 -9.14 27.25 -24.84
N ALA A 223 -9.37 26.55 -23.72
CA ALA A 223 -9.58 27.20 -22.43
C ALA A 223 -8.36 28.02 -21.97
N LEU A 224 -7.16 27.46 -22.12
CA LEU A 224 -5.93 28.19 -21.79
C LEU A 224 -5.77 29.42 -22.68
N THR A 225 -5.94 29.27 -24.01
CA THR A 225 -5.89 30.38 -24.95
C THR A 225 -6.93 31.47 -24.59
N ALA A 226 -8.14 31.07 -24.27
CA ALA A 226 -9.22 31.99 -23.87
C ALA A 226 -8.87 32.76 -22.58
N LYS A 227 -8.34 32.09 -21.57
CA LYS A 227 -7.91 32.73 -20.30
C LYS A 227 -6.76 33.71 -20.53
N VAL A 228 -5.79 33.37 -21.39
CA VAL A 228 -4.66 34.26 -21.70
C VAL A 228 -5.13 35.49 -22.45
N ASN A 229 -6.05 35.34 -23.40
CA ASN A 229 -6.53 36.43 -24.27
C ASN A 229 -7.75 37.20 -23.69
N GLY A 230 -8.32 36.75 -22.59
CA GLY A 230 -9.55 37.33 -22.01
C GLY A 230 -10.78 37.08 -22.88
N ASP A 231 -10.84 35.97 -23.61
CA ASP A 231 -11.96 35.60 -24.49
C ASP A 231 -12.99 34.73 -23.74
N ASP A 232 -13.97 35.36 -23.14
CA ASP A 232 -15.03 34.66 -22.40
C ASP A 232 -15.87 33.73 -23.27
N THR A 233 -16.06 34.06 -24.53
CA THR A 233 -16.86 33.25 -25.47
C THR A 233 -16.16 31.93 -25.75
N LEU A 234 -14.88 31.97 -26.05
CA LEU A 234 -14.04 30.79 -26.27
C LEU A 234 -13.90 29.98 -24.96
N LEU A 235 -13.82 30.65 -23.82
CA LEU A 235 -13.75 29.99 -22.52
C LEU A 235 -15.02 29.18 -22.24
N VAL A 236 -16.20 29.73 -22.48
CA VAL A 236 -17.47 29.02 -22.33
C VAL A 236 -17.56 27.85 -23.33
N ARG A 237 -17.18 28.08 -24.58
CA ARG A 237 -17.17 27.04 -25.62
C ARG A 237 -16.21 25.89 -25.31
N SER A 238 -15.13 26.16 -24.60
CA SER A 238 -14.16 25.16 -24.13
C SER A 238 -14.73 24.20 -23.09
N ARG A 239 -15.83 24.53 -22.44
CA ARG A 239 -16.51 23.81 -21.36
C ARG A 239 -15.64 23.59 -20.09
N LEU A 240 -14.42 24.18 -20.01
CA LEU A 240 -13.56 24.09 -18.82
C LEU A 240 -14.23 24.62 -17.55
N PRO A 241 -15.02 25.74 -17.57
CA PRO A 241 -15.68 26.25 -16.39
C PRO A 241 -16.62 25.25 -15.70
N ALA A 242 -17.22 24.33 -16.45
CA ALA A 242 -18.07 23.27 -15.88
C ALA A 242 -17.27 22.28 -15.05
N LEU A 243 -16.09 21.88 -15.52
CA LEU A 243 -15.16 21.04 -14.77
C LEU A 243 -14.62 21.76 -13.52
N GLU A 244 -14.18 23.02 -13.65
CA GLU A 244 -13.71 23.83 -12.52
C GLU A 244 -14.79 24.03 -11.45
N ALA A 245 -16.03 24.26 -11.87
CA ALA A 245 -17.17 24.37 -10.95
C ALA A 245 -17.46 23.05 -10.23
N SER A 246 -17.34 21.91 -10.92
CA SER A 246 -17.50 20.59 -10.30
C SER A 246 -16.40 20.31 -9.29
N LEU A 247 -15.15 20.62 -9.61
CA LEU A 247 -14.02 20.48 -8.68
C LEU A 247 -14.23 21.35 -7.43
N SER A 248 -14.61 22.62 -7.60
CA SER A 248 -14.78 23.58 -6.50
C SER A 248 -16.01 23.29 -5.65
N ARG A 249 -17.16 22.98 -6.27
CA ARG A 249 -18.46 22.89 -5.57
C ARG A 249 -18.77 21.49 -5.07
N ASN A 250 -18.28 20.48 -5.77
CA ASN A 250 -18.63 19.08 -5.47
C ASN A 250 -17.46 18.34 -4.82
N LEU A 251 -16.26 18.37 -5.43
CA LEU A 251 -15.14 17.56 -5.00
C LEU A 251 -14.48 18.12 -3.71
N ILE A 252 -14.19 19.42 -3.66
CA ILE A 252 -13.52 20.02 -2.53
C ILE A 252 -14.35 19.94 -1.24
N PRO A 253 -15.67 20.25 -1.23
CA PRO A 253 -16.50 20.06 -0.03
C PRO A 253 -16.66 18.60 0.37
N ALA A 254 -16.80 17.69 -0.61
CA ALA A 254 -16.88 16.25 -0.35
C ALA A 254 -15.56 15.64 0.17
N LYS A 255 -14.46 16.38 0.14
CA LYS A 255 -13.14 15.92 0.63
C LYS A 255 -13.22 15.33 2.03
N ARG A 256 -13.96 15.94 2.96
CA ARG A 256 -14.11 15.44 4.34
C ARG A 256 -14.78 14.07 4.38
N ASP A 257 -15.81 13.89 3.57
CA ASP A 257 -16.58 12.65 3.51
C ASP A 257 -15.78 11.55 2.81
N ILE A 258 -15.08 11.90 1.72
CA ILE A 258 -14.20 10.99 0.98
C ILE A 258 -13.03 10.53 1.87
N VAL A 259 -12.34 11.46 2.53
CA VAL A 259 -11.24 11.16 3.46
C VAL A 259 -11.75 10.38 4.67
N GLY A 260 -12.92 10.78 5.21
CA GLY A 260 -13.55 10.09 6.33
C GLY A 260 -13.90 8.63 6.01
N ALA A 261 -14.50 8.39 4.85
CA ALA A 261 -14.85 7.04 4.39
C ALA A 261 -13.59 6.18 4.13
N ALA A 262 -12.57 6.72 3.48
CA ALA A 262 -11.30 6.03 3.26
C ALA A 262 -10.62 5.68 4.59
N SER A 263 -10.53 6.65 5.52
CA SER A 263 -9.95 6.43 6.85
C SER A 263 -10.74 5.41 7.68
N GLN A 264 -12.08 5.41 7.59
CA GLN A 264 -12.90 4.40 8.25
C GLN A 264 -12.68 3.00 7.67
N GLY A 265 -12.51 2.88 6.36
CA GLY A 265 -12.17 1.64 5.67
C GLY A 265 -10.84 1.07 6.16
N GLU A 266 -9.78 1.90 6.23
CA GLU A 266 -8.48 1.50 6.75
C GLU A 266 -8.54 1.08 8.23
N VAL A 267 -9.19 1.86 9.07
CA VAL A 267 -9.38 1.53 10.50
C VAL A 267 -10.14 0.21 10.65
N HIS A 268 -11.17 -0.02 9.85
CA HIS A 268 -11.92 -1.30 9.84
C HIS A 268 -11.03 -2.48 9.42
N SER A 269 -10.23 -2.31 8.38
CA SER A 269 -9.30 -3.33 7.89
C SER A 269 -8.24 -3.67 8.95
N ILE A 270 -7.63 -2.66 9.57
CA ILE A 270 -6.66 -2.85 10.66
C ILE A 270 -7.32 -3.54 11.85
N ALA A 271 -8.51 -3.10 12.27
CA ALA A 271 -9.24 -3.70 13.37
C ALA A 271 -9.62 -5.16 13.09
N ALA A 272 -10.02 -5.49 11.86
CA ALA A 272 -10.30 -6.86 11.44
C ALA A 272 -9.03 -7.73 11.46
N GLY A 273 -7.91 -7.21 10.96
CA GLY A 273 -6.60 -7.88 11.00
C GLY A 273 -6.13 -8.17 12.43
N VAL A 274 -6.20 -7.18 13.32
CA VAL A 274 -5.85 -7.35 14.75
C VAL A 274 -6.77 -8.39 15.41
N ARG A 275 -8.07 -8.34 15.12
CA ARG A 275 -9.04 -9.33 15.64
C ARG A 275 -8.69 -10.74 15.20
N ALA A 276 -8.40 -10.95 13.92
CA ALA A 276 -8.01 -12.25 13.39
C ALA A 276 -6.73 -12.80 14.07
N ILE A 277 -5.73 -11.96 14.29
CA ILE A 277 -4.50 -12.33 15.01
C ILE A 277 -4.81 -12.73 16.47
N LEU A 278 -5.64 -11.95 17.15
CA LEU A 278 -6.04 -12.25 18.54
C LEU A 278 -6.84 -13.54 18.64
N GLU A 279 -7.75 -13.81 17.71
CA GLU A 279 -8.53 -15.03 17.65
C GLU A 279 -7.65 -16.26 17.40
N ALA A 280 -6.71 -16.17 16.46
CA ALA A 280 -5.73 -17.24 16.21
C ALA A 280 -4.86 -17.52 17.45
N ARG A 281 -4.38 -16.46 18.12
CA ARG A 281 -3.59 -16.61 19.35
C ARG A 281 -4.40 -17.20 20.50
N ARG A 282 -5.67 -16.80 20.64
CA ARG A 282 -6.60 -17.37 21.64
C ARG A 282 -6.86 -18.85 21.39
N ALA A 283 -7.05 -19.26 20.12
CA ALA A 283 -7.23 -20.65 19.75
C ALA A 283 -5.98 -21.48 20.10
N GLY A 284 -4.77 -21.01 19.74
CA GLY A 284 -3.51 -21.68 20.07
C GLY A 284 -3.28 -21.83 21.59
N ILE A 285 -3.59 -20.79 22.36
CA ILE A 285 -3.52 -20.88 23.84
C ILE A 285 -4.55 -21.89 24.37
N GLY A 286 -5.75 -21.95 23.78
CA GLY A 286 -6.78 -22.93 24.11
C GLY A 286 -6.32 -24.38 23.90
N GLU A 287 -5.66 -24.66 22.78
CA GLU A 287 -5.06 -25.97 22.48
C GLU A 287 -3.96 -26.33 23.49
N GLN A 288 -3.01 -25.42 23.73
CA GLN A 288 -1.95 -25.64 24.73
C GLN A 288 -2.51 -25.92 26.13
N LEU A 289 -3.56 -25.21 26.50
CA LEU A 289 -4.21 -25.39 27.80
C LEU A 289 -4.92 -26.74 27.89
N SER A 290 -5.51 -27.20 26.78
CA SER A 290 -6.10 -28.54 26.67
C SER A 290 -5.07 -29.64 26.78
N GLU A 291 -3.93 -29.51 26.07
CA GLU A 291 -2.81 -30.45 26.16
C GLU A 291 -2.20 -30.51 27.56
N LEU A 292 -2.00 -29.37 28.21
CA LEU A 292 -1.50 -29.33 29.60
C LEU A 292 -2.47 -29.98 30.57
N ARG A 293 -3.76 -29.80 30.41
CA ARG A 293 -4.78 -30.48 31.24
C ARG A 293 -4.76 -32.00 31.03
N ALA A 294 -4.64 -32.45 29.80
CA ALA A 294 -4.52 -33.86 29.47
C ALA A 294 -3.24 -34.49 30.05
N LEU A 295 -2.08 -33.79 29.94
CA LEU A 295 -0.83 -34.19 30.55
C LEU A 295 -0.92 -34.26 32.09
N ARG A 296 -1.55 -33.26 32.70
CA ARG A 296 -1.78 -33.27 34.15
C ARG A 296 -2.63 -34.44 34.59
N GLY A 297 -3.70 -34.78 33.83
CA GLY A 297 -4.54 -35.96 34.08
C GLY A 297 -3.72 -37.26 34.04
N LYS A 298 -2.97 -37.46 32.94
CA LYS A 298 -2.07 -38.62 32.81
C LYS A 298 -1.04 -38.73 33.93
N ASN A 299 -0.43 -37.61 34.35
CA ASN A 299 0.51 -37.60 35.44
C ASN A 299 -0.16 -37.95 36.77
N GLN A 300 -1.38 -37.47 37.02
CA GLN A 300 -2.13 -37.85 38.24
C GLN A 300 -2.44 -39.35 38.29
N ASP A 301 -2.84 -39.94 37.14
CA ASP A 301 -3.09 -41.37 37.00
C ASP A 301 -1.80 -42.19 37.24
N VAL A 302 -0.65 -41.75 36.63
CA VAL A 302 0.64 -42.42 36.88
C VAL A 302 1.05 -42.34 38.35
N VAL A 303 0.93 -41.17 38.99
CA VAL A 303 1.22 -41.00 40.41
C VAL A 303 0.27 -41.85 41.26
N GLY A 304 -1.02 -41.96 40.93
CA GLY A 304 -1.97 -42.82 41.56
C GLY A 304 -1.53 -44.29 41.51
N HIS A 305 -1.23 -44.80 40.34
CA HIS A 305 -0.71 -46.18 40.18
C HIS A 305 0.64 -46.43 40.89
N MET A 306 1.55 -45.46 40.89
CA MET A 306 2.79 -45.57 41.63
C MET A 306 2.53 -45.64 43.13
N MET A 307 1.64 -44.80 43.66
CA MET A 307 1.31 -44.84 45.07
C MET A 307 0.65 -46.16 45.49
N GLU A 308 -0.19 -46.73 44.66
CA GLU A 308 -0.84 -48.02 44.87
C GLU A 308 0.23 -49.15 44.90
N ARG A 309 1.16 -49.17 43.95
CA ARG A 309 2.29 -50.12 43.99
C ARG A 309 3.17 -49.97 45.23
N VAL A 310 3.48 -48.75 45.61
CA VAL A 310 4.28 -48.50 46.83
C VAL A 310 3.54 -48.99 48.08
N ARG A 311 2.19 -48.86 48.12
CA ARG A 311 1.39 -49.39 49.20
C ARG A 311 1.44 -50.94 49.24
N GLU A 312 1.26 -51.58 48.10
CA GLU A 312 1.34 -53.05 47.99
C GLU A 312 2.72 -53.57 48.37
N GLU A 313 3.81 -52.94 47.87
CA GLU A 313 5.18 -53.28 48.20
C GLU A 313 5.46 -53.10 49.72
N LYS A 314 4.94 -52.02 50.31
CA LYS A 314 5.04 -51.79 51.75
C LYS A 314 4.33 -52.91 52.57
N GLU A 315 3.13 -53.31 52.16
CA GLU A 315 2.40 -54.39 52.83
C GLU A 315 3.14 -55.73 52.72
N VAL A 316 3.72 -56.02 51.55
CA VAL A 316 4.57 -57.22 51.36
C VAL A 316 5.81 -57.15 52.25
N PHE A 317 6.46 -56.01 52.31
CA PHE A 317 7.63 -55.80 53.17
C PHE A 317 7.29 -55.95 54.67
N GLU A 318 6.21 -55.32 55.14
CA GLU A 318 5.77 -55.42 56.54
C GLU A 318 5.43 -56.87 56.91
N ARG A 319 4.74 -57.62 56.02
CA ARG A 319 4.50 -59.06 56.21
C ARG A 319 5.78 -59.86 56.24
N GLY A 320 6.74 -59.54 55.39
CA GLY A 320 8.09 -60.13 55.37
C GLY A 320 8.86 -59.87 56.69
N LEU A 321 8.77 -58.63 57.16
CA LEU A 321 9.42 -58.22 58.42
C LEU A 321 8.80 -58.90 59.64
N ALA A 322 7.47 -59.01 59.66
CA ALA A 322 6.77 -59.74 60.72
C ALA A 322 7.17 -61.21 60.74
N ARG A 323 7.25 -61.89 59.57
CA ARG A 323 7.77 -63.28 59.45
C ARG A 323 9.19 -63.43 59.93
N TYR A 324 10.08 -62.52 59.51
CA TYR A 324 11.45 -62.50 59.92
C TYR A 324 11.58 -62.33 61.42
N THR A 325 10.81 -61.40 62.01
CA THR A 325 10.83 -61.17 63.47
C THR A 325 10.31 -62.38 64.22
N ALA A 326 9.26 -63.03 63.77
CA ALA A 326 8.75 -64.28 64.35
C ALA A 326 9.81 -65.43 64.30
N LEU A 327 10.42 -65.64 63.09
CA LEU A 327 11.48 -66.62 62.93
C LEU A 327 12.69 -66.33 63.86
N ARG A 328 13.09 -65.08 63.95
CA ARG A 328 14.17 -64.64 64.80
C ARG A 328 13.85 -64.92 66.27
N ASN A 329 12.66 -64.62 66.73
CA ASN A 329 12.24 -64.90 68.13
C ASN A 329 12.23 -66.39 68.40
N VAL A 330 11.68 -67.24 67.50
CA VAL A 330 11.74 -68.70 67.64
C VAL A 330 13.17 -69.22 67.65
N PHE A 331 14.00 -68.71 66.74
CA PHE A 331 15.43 -69.12 66.72
C PHE A 331 16.15 -68.70 68.02
N THR A 332 15.94 -67.46 68.49
CA THR A 332 16.52 -66.99 69.74
C THR A 332 16.05 -67.83 70.92
N GLN A 333 14.71 -68.15 70.96
CA GLN A 333 14.19 -68.97 72.02
C GLN A 333 14.78 -70.40 72.00
N GLN A 334 14.80 -71.03 70.79
CA GLN A 334 15.37 -72.40 70.64
C GLN A 334 16.86 -72.40 70.95
N THR A 335 17.59 -71.33 70.54
CA THR A 335 19.02 -71.21 70.94
C THR A 335 19.21 -71.05 72.39
N ASN A 336 18.44 -70.23 73.10
CA ASN A 336 18.49 -70.11 74.57
C ASN A 336 18.12 -71.41 75.28
N GLU A 337 17.01 -72.05 74.80
CA GLU A 337 16.65 -73.36 75.32
C GLU A 337 17.77 -74.43 75.16
N LEU A 338 18.43 -74.41 73.99
CA LEU A 338 19.56 -75.29 73.72
C LEU A 338 20.72 -75.00 74.69
N PHE A 339 21.10 -73.71 74.89
CA PHE A 339 22.14 -73.32 75.83
C PHE A 339 21.78 -73.59 77.27
N ASP A 340 20.51 -73.45 77.66
CA ASP A 340 20.02 -73.82 78.99
C ASP A 340 20.09 -75.34 79.20
N HIS A 341 19.79 -76.14 78.18
CA HIS A 341 19.93 -77.59 78.26
C HIS A 341 21.36 -78.10 78.20
N ILE A 342 22.30 -77.38 77.53
CA ILE A 342 23.72 -77.67 77.46
C ILE A 342 24.44 -76.94 78.61
N GLY A 343 23.83 -76.80 79.72
CA GLY A 343 24.41 -76.10 80.88
C GLY A 343 25.88 -76.28 81.05
N LEU A 344 26.58 -75.23 81.42
CA LEU A 344 28.09 -75.18 81.56
C LEU A 344 28.64 -76.34 82.39
N GLU A 345 27.82 -76.91 83.26
CA GLU A 345 28.23 -78.08 84.03
C GLU A 345 28.27 -79.36 83.18
N ALA A 346 27.37 -79.54 82.19
CA ALA A 346 27.39 -80.69 81.23
C ALA A 346 28.58 -80.64 80.31
N LEU A 347 28.99 -79.45 79.88
CA LEU A 347 30.17 -79.24 79.01
C LEU A 347 31.49 -79.43 79.80
N ARG A 348 31.51 -79.06 81.04
CA ARG A 348 32.65 -79.32 81.95
C ARG A 348 32.80 -80.82 82.34
N ALA A 349 31.68 -81.56 82.41
CA ALA A 349 31.71 -82.96 82.68
C ALA A 349 32.20 -83.85 81.51
N ASN A 350 32.07 -83.40 80.28
CA ASN A 350 32.53 -84.09 79.05
C ASN A 350 33.90 -83.61 78.53
N ALA A 351 34.53 -82.63 79.16
CA ALA A 351 35.84 -82.11 78.79
C ALA A 351 36.98 -82.56 79.71
N GLY A 352 36.71 -83.61 80.50
CA GLY A 352 37.70 -84.26 81.39
C GLY A 352 38.08 -85.65 80.97
#